data_06b627430854c82d8f6db3b0e0b0c7c7
#
_entry.id   06b627430854c82d8f6db3b0e0b0c7c7
#
_cell.length_a   1.000
_cell.length_b   1.000
_cell.length_c   1.000
_cell.angle_alpha   90.00
_cell.angle_beta   90.00
_cell.angle_gamma   90.00
#
_symmetry.space_group_name_H-M   'P 1'
#
loop_
_entity.id
_entity.type
_entity.pdbx_description
1 polymer ?
#
loop_
_entity_poly.entity_id
_entity_poly.type
_entity_poly.pdbx_seq_one_letter_code
_entity_poly.pdbx_strand_id
1 'polypeptide(L)'
;MVRWLNSTLGRGIGFFIVLELMLVPAVLYWPDFSKHIGKFRALAPLPVMRGIIDTLETGGAFAYVTGQHFFKGCNTLGVAAAVLLSVGAVAGEAHRGTLEIFLARPVSRARLLTERYVEGALAVCLPVFASTLTIPALLEHIGEKLS
;
A
#
# COMPACT_ATOMS: atom_id res chain seq x y z
N MET A 1 17.79 -1.47 20.68
CA MET A 1 16.81 -2.40 20.11
C MET A 1 15.37 -1.87 20.21
N VAL A 2 14.83 -1.50 21.37
CA VAL A 2 13.46 -1.02 21.58
C VAL A 2 13.12 0.26 20.77
N ARG A 3 14.01 1.25 20.74
CA ARG A 3 13.80 2.53 20.01
C ARG A 3 13.75 2.36 18.49
N TRP A 4 14.46 1.41 17.96
CA TRP A 4 14.49 1.05 16.55
C TRP A 4 13.16 0.38 16.13
N LEU A 5 12.71 -0.61 16.91
CA LEU A 5 11.44 -1.30 16.70
C LEU A 5 10.27 -0.30 16.69
N ASN A 6 10.23 0.64 17.63
CA ASN A 6 9.18 1.65 17.72
C ASN A 6 9.15 2.58 16.48
N SER A 7 10.31 2.91 15.91
CA SER A 7 10.34 3.79 14.73
C SER A 7 9.87 3.07 13.46
N THR A 8 10.21 1.80 13.28
CA THR A 8 9.76 0.98 12.16
C THR A 8 8.27 0.66 12.27
N LEU A 9 7.83 0.30 13.47
CA LEU A 9 6.43 0.04 13.77
C LEU A 9 5.58 1.29 13.51
N GLY A 10 6.03 2.46 13.95
CA GLY A 10 5.33 3.73 13.71
C GLY A 10 5.19 4.05 12.22
N ARG A 11 6.23 3.81 11.41
CA ARG A 11 6.17 3.98 9.95
C ARG A 11 5.21 2.99 9.29
N GLY A 12 5.27 1.73 9.71
CA GLY A 12 4.36 0.68 9.23
C GLY A 12 2.90 0.98 9.57
N ILE A 13 2.61 1.39 10.80
CA ILE A 13 1.25 1.80 11.22
C ILE A 13 0.78 3.01 10.41
N GLY A 14 1.62 4.01 10.22
CA GLY A 14 1.29 5.18 9.41
C GLY A 14 0.95 4.79 7.97
N PHE A 15 1.72 3.90 7.37
CA PHE A 15 1.46 3.41 6.03
C PHE A 15 0.18 2.56 5.96
N PHE A 16 -0.07 1.70 6.95
CA PHE A 16 -1.31 0.95 7.08
C PHE A 16 -2.54 1.87 7.13
N ILE A 17 -2.49 2.92 7.94
CA ILE A 17 -3.59 3.90 8.03
C ILE A 17 -3.86 4.57 6.68
N VAL A 18 -2.81 4.91 5.94
CA VAL A 18 -2.95 5.52 4.60
C VAL A 18 -3.59 4.53 3.61
N LEU A 19 -3.22 3.26 3.65
CA LEU A 19 -3.84 2.22 2.82
C LEU A 19 -5.33 2.04 3.17
N GLU A 20 -5.68 1.99 4.46
CA GLU A 20 -7.08 1.87 4.89
C GLU A 20 -7.91 3.10 4.55
N LEU A 21 -7.34 4.30 4.65
CA LEU A 21 -8.02 5.55 4.23
C LEU A 21 -8.34 5.56 2.73
N MET A 22 -7.64 4.80 1.91
CA MET A 22 -7.97 4.62 0.50
C MET A 22 -8.91 3.44 0.26
N LEU A 23 -8.72 2.34 0.99
CA LEU A 23 -9.47 1.11 0.81
C LEU A 23 -10.91 1.24 1.31
N VAL A 24 -11.11 1.72 2.54
CA VAL A 24 -12.44 1.81 3.17
C VAL A 24 -13.42 2.65 2.35
N PRO A 25 -13.09 3.89 1.93
CA PRO A 25 -13.99 4.66 1.08
C PRO A 25 -14.27 4.01 -0.27
N ALA A 26 -13.29 3.32 -0.86
CA ALA A 26 -13.49 2.62 -2.11
C ALA A 26 -14.52 1.49 -1.97
N VAL A 27 -14.43 0.70 -0.91
CA VAL A 27 -15.40 -0.37 -0.62
C VAL A 27 -16.79 0.21 -0.38
N LEU A 28 -16.90 1.23 0.45
CA LEU A 28 -18.19 1.89 0.77
C LEU A 28 -18.84 2.55 -0.44
N TYR A 29 -18.04 2.98 -1.41
CA TYR A 29 -18.55 3.60 -2.64
C TYR A 29 -19.01 2.59 -3.69
N TRP A 30 -18.62 1.33 -3.59
CA TRP A 30 -18.96 0.29 -4.55
C TRP A 30 -20.44 0.17 -4.86
N PRO A 31 -21.39 0.13 -3.89
CA PRO A 31 -22.82 -0.03 -4.17
C PRO A 31 -23.39 1.10 -5.05
N ASP A 32 -22.87 2.30 -4.93
CA ASP A 32 -23.30 3.42 -5.78
C ASP A 32 -22.59 3.40 -7.14
N PHE A 33 -21.34 3.03 -7.18
CA PHE A 33 -20.58 2.88 -8.41
C PHE A 33 -21.17 1.80 -9.31
N SER A 34 -21.51 0.64 -8.76
CA SER A 34 -22.07 -0.51 -9.50
C SER A 34 -23.37 -0.16 -10.22
N LYS A 35 -24.24 0.65 -9.63
CA LYS A 35 -25.49 1.14 -10.25
C LYS A 35 -25.25 1.98 -11.51
N HIS A 36 -24.10 2.61 -11.63
CA HIS A 36 -23.77 3.55 -12.70
C HIS A 36 -22.74 3.00 -13.71
N ILE A 37 -22.25 1.77 -13.52
CA ILE A 37 -21.17 1.20 -14.31
C ILE A 37 -21.51 1.15 -15.81
N GLY A 38 -22.75 0.84 -16.17
CA GLY A 38 -23.21 0.83 -17.55
C GLY A 38 -23.14 2.21 -18.25
N LYS A 39 -23.31 3.31 -17.49
CA LYS A 39 -23.15 4.66 -18.03
C LYS A 39 -21.68 4.95 -18.39
N PHE A 40 -20.75 4.49 -17.57
CA PHE A 40 -19.31 4.61 -17.83
C PHE A 40 -18.90 3.83 -19.08
N ARG A 41 -19.51 2.65 -19.32
CA ARG A 41 -19.30 1.87 -20.55
C ARG A 41 -19.69 2.65 -21.81
N ALA A 42 -20.83 3.33 -21.78
CA ALA A 42 -21.29 4.14 -22.90
C ALA A 42 -20.36 5.34 -23.20
N LEU A 43 -19.70 5.86 -22.17
CA LEU A 43 -18.77 6.99 -22.28
C LEU A 43 -17.31 6.58 -22.52
N ALA A 44 -16.99 5.28 -22.52
CA ALA A 44 -15.62 4.79 -22.67
C ALA A 44 -15.16 4.84 -24.14
N PRO A 45 -14.30 5.80 -24.52
CA PRO A 45 -13.88 5.98 -25.92
C PRO A 45 -12.83 4.93 -26.35
N LEU A 46 -12.08 4.38 -25.41
CA LEU A 46 -10.95 3.49 -25.68
C LEU A 46 -11.31 2.02 -25.41
N PRO A 47 -10.82 1.07 -26.25
CA PRO A 47 -11.03 -0.36 -26.03
C PRO A 47 -10.52 -0.85 -24.67
N VAL A 48 -9.39 -0.31 -24.20
CA VAL A 48 -8.81 -0.64 -22.89
C VAL A 48 -9.78 -0.27 -21.75
N MET A 49 -10.42 0.89 -21.83
CA MET A 49 -11.39 1.32 -20.81
C MET A 49 -12.62 0.41 -20.79
N ARG A 50 -13.07 -0.04 -21.95
CA ARG A 50 -14.18 -1.01 -22.06
C ARG A 50 -13.81 -2.33 -21.43
N GLY A 51 -12.59 -2.85 -21.69
CA GLY A 51 -12.10 -4.08 -21.08
C GLY A 51 -12.02 -4.00 -19.54
N ILE A 52 -11.63 -2.84 -19.00
CA ILE A 52 -11.64 -2.63 -17.54
C ILE A 52 -13.07 -2.66 -17.00
N ILE A 53 -14.01 -1.99 -17.68
CA ILE A 53 -15.42 -1.96 -17.27
C ILE A 53 -16.02 -3.36 -17.34
N ASP A 54 -15.75 -4.10 -18.41
CA ASP A 54 -16.21 -5.49 -18.57
C ASP A 54 -15.68 -6.39 -17.43
N THR A 55 -14.42 -6.19 -17.04
CA THR A 55 -13.81 -6.91 -15.90
C THR A 55 -14.50 -6.54 -14.58
N LEU A 56 -14.87 -5.27 -14.41
CA LEU A 56 -15.59 -4.83 -13.21
C LEU A 56 -17.04 -5.33 -13.17
N GLU A 57 -17.72 -5.39 -14.32
CA GLU A 57 -19.09 -5.94 -14.42
C GLU A 57 -19.12 -7.44 -14.12
N THR A 58 -18.13 -8.20 -14.61
CA THR A 58 -18.07 -9.65 -14.41
C THR A 58 -17.51 -10.05 -13.03
N GLY A 59 -16.52 -9.32 -12.55
CA GLY A 59 -15.83 -9.62 -11.28
C GLY A 59 -16.40 -8.91 -10.05
N GLY A 60 -17.39 -8.02 -10.26
CA GLY A 60 -18.13 -7.35 -9.18
C GLY A 60 -17.27 -6.55 -8.20
N ALA A 61 -17.74 -6.49 -6.95
CA ALA A 61 -17.07 -5.79 -5.84
C ALA A 61 -15.63 -6.24 -5.65
N PHE A 62 -15.37 -7.53 -5.77
CA PHE A 62 -14.03 -8.08 -5.58
C PHE A 62 -13.02 -7.53 -6.61
N ALA A 63 -13.40 -7.52 -7.89
CA ALA A 63 -12.53 -6.98 -8.94
C ALA A 63 -12.28 -5.47 -8.75
N TYR A 64 -13.32 -4.72 -8.37
CA TYR A 64 -13.19 -3.28 -8.11
C TYR A 64 -12.26 -2.99 -6.93
N VAL A 65 -12.50 -3.63 -5.79
CA VAL A 65 -11.71 -3.44 -4.56
C VAL A 65 -10.27 -3.89 -4.77
N THR A 66 -10.06 -5.03 -5.43
CA THR A 66 -8.72 -5.53 -5.77
C THR A 66 -7.98 -4.53 -6.66
N GLY A 67 -8.64 -3.99 -7.70
CA GLY A 67 -8.08 -2.97 -8.55
C GLY A 67 -7.71 -1.71 -7.78
N GLN A 68 -8.59 -1.19 -6.93
CA GLN A 68 -8.32 0.00 -6.11
C GLN A 68 -7.20 -0.24 -5.10
N HIS A 69 -7.22 -1.38 -4.40
CA HIS A 69 -6.23 -1.70 -3.39
C HIS A 69 -4.84 -1.93 -3.99
N PHE A 70 -4.72 -2.82 -4.98
CA PHE A 70 -3.41 -3.18 -5.51
C PHE A 70 -2.84 -2.14 -6.49
N PHE A 71 -3.64 -1.59 -7.40
CA PHE A 71 -3.11 -0.62 -8.37
C PHE A 71 -2.90 0.77 -7.79
N LYS A 72 -3.84 1.31 -7.03
CA LYS A 72 -3.69 2.64 -6.44
C LYS A 72 -2.98 2.59 -5.10
N GLY A 73 -3.45 1.73 -4.18
CA GLY A 73 -2.90 1.62 -2.84
C GLY A 73 -1.49 1.04 -2.85
N CYS A 74 -1.39 -0.25 -3.09
CA CYS A 74 -0.11 -0.96 -2.92
C CYS A 74 0.94 -0.54 -3.95
N ASN A 75 0.58 -0.43 -5.24
CA ASN A 75 1.57 -0.06 -6.26
C ASN A 75 1.98 1.41 -6.13
N THR A 76 1.05 2.35 -6.20
CA THR A 76 1.41 3.78 -6.21
C THR A 76 1.96 4.25 -4.87
N LEU A 77 1.22 4.00 -3.78
CA LEU A 77 1.65 4.42 -2.44
C LEU A 77 2.79 3.56 -1.89
N GLY A 78 2.82 2.26 -2.22
CA GLY A 78 3.90 1.35 -1.82
C GLY A 78 5.22 1.75 -2.44
N VAL A 79 5.24 2.08 -3.74
CA VAL A 79 6.44 2.60 -4.41
C VAL A 79 6.88 3.93 -3.81
N ALA A 80 5.95 4.86 -3.58
CA ALA A 80 6.27 6.13 -2.94
C ALA A 80 6.84 5.93 -1.52
N ALA A 81 6.23 5.06 -0.72
CA ALA A 81 6.72 4.72 0.62
C ALA A 81 8.11 4.07 0.57
N ALA A 82 8.34 3.13 -0.34
CA ALA A 82 9.64 2.48 -0.52
C ALA A 82 10.74 3.48 -0.88
N VAL A 83 10.45 4.42 -1.79
CA VAL A 83 11.40 5.49 -2.17
C VAL A 83 11.69 6.40 -0.99
N LEU A 84 10.67 6.89 -0.27
CA LEU A 84 10.84 7.77 0.88
C LEU A 84 11.64 7.10 2.00
N LEU A 85 11.37 5.83 2.28
CA LEU A 85 12.11 5.07 3.29
C LEU A 85 13.55 4.82 2.89
N SER A 86 13.80 4.51 1.61
CA SER A 86 15.16 4.28 1.08
C SER A 86 16.02 5.55 1.10
N VAL A 87 15.47 6.67 0.66
CA VAL A 87 16.16 7.97 0.70
C VAL A 87 16.44 8.38 2.14
N GLY A 88 15.46 8.21 3.05
CA GLY A 88 15.61 8.54 4.46
C GLY A 88 16.62 7.67 5.20
N ALA A 89 16.86 6.44 4.75
CA ALA A 89 17.72 5.48 5.43
C ALA A 89 19.22 5.86 5.39
N VAL A 90 19.68 6.43 4.29
CA VAL A 90 21.11 6.80 4.10
C VAL A 90 21.29 8.30 4.03
N ALA A 91 20.57 8.99 3.14
CA ALA A 91 20.71 10.43 2.96
C ALA A 91 20.23 11.21 4.20
N GLY A 92 19.21 10.75 4.89
CA GLY A 92 18.74 11.36 6.13
C GLY A 92 19.75 11.31 7.27
N GLU A 93 20.53 10.23 7.37
CA GLU A 93 21.61 10.12 8.37
C GLU A 93 22.82 10.94 7.99
N ALA A 94 23.17 11.00 6.70
CA ALA A 94 24.23 11.85 6.19
C ALA A 94 23.92 13.34 6.46
N HIS A 95 22.69 13.77 6.21
CA HIS A 95 22.27 15.15 6.43
C HIS A 95 22.27 15.55 7.92
N ARG A 96 22.02 14.61 8.83
CA ARG A 96 22.06 14.83 10.28
C ARG A 96 23.47 14.75 10.88
N GLY A 97 24.49 14.44 10.07
CA GLY A 97 25.87 14.25 10.55
C GLY A 97 26.06 13.00 11.41
N THR A 98 25.06 12.11 11.47
CA THR A 98 25.12 10.88 12.29
C THR A 98 25.78 9.72 11.56
N LEU A 99 25.97 9.83 10.25
CA LEU A 99 26.57 8.77 9.43
C LEU A 99 27.98 8.41 9.88
N GLU A 100 28.79 9.38 10.26
CA GLU A 100 30.18 9.16 10.75
C GLU A 100 30.17 8.34 12.04
N ILE A 101 29.22 8.61 12.95
CA ILE A 101 29.06 7.86 14.20
C ILE A 101 28.69 6.40 13.93
N PHE A 102 27.86 6.16 12.90
CA PHE A 102 27.50 4.80 12.50
C PHE A 102 28.66 4.07 11.84
N LEU A 103 29.45 4.74 11.01
CA LEU A 103 30.63 4.19 10.35
C LEU A 103 31.80 3.93 11.30
N ALA A 104 31.88 4.63 12.43
CA ALA A 104 32.86 4.40 13.47
C ALA A 104 32.61 3.14 14.31
N ARG A 105 31.44 2.52 14.20
CA ARG A 105 31.14 1.27 14.90
C ARG A 105 31.83 0.08 14.22
N PRO A 106 32.26 -0.95 14.97
CA PRO A 106 32.89 -2.15 14.42
C PRO A 106 31.85 -3.11 13.80
N VAL A 107 31.02 -2.59 12.86
CA VAL A 107 30.02 -3.36 12.10
C VAL A 107 30.34 -3.26 10.62
N SER A 108 30.15 -4.35 9.88
CA SER A 108 30.35 -4.34 8.43
C SER A 108 29.30 -3.44 7.75
N ARG A 109 29.71 -2.72 6.71
CA ARG A 109 28.82 -1.88 5.90
C ARG A 109 27.67 -2.68 5.30
N ALA A 110 27.94 -3.92 4.88
CA ALA A 110 26.95 -4.84 4.35
C ALA A 110 25.86 -5.14 5.38
N ARG A 111 26.23 -5.42 6.63
CA ARG A 111 25.26 -5.68 7.71
C ARG A 111 24.37 -4.46 7.96
N LEU A 112 24.96 -3.28 8.01
CA LEU A 112 24.21 -2.03 8.22
C LEU A 112 23.18 -1.80 7.11
N LEU A 113 23.57 -1.98 5.84
CA LEU A 113 22.67 -1.86 4.68
C LEU A 113 21.57 -2.90 4.69
N THR A 114 21.90 -4.16 5.02
CA THR A 114 20.92 -5.24 5.10
C THR A 114 19.88 -4.98 6.20
N GLU A 115 20.32 -4.54 7.39
CA GLU A 115 19.41 -4.17 8.48
C GLU A 115 18.44 -3.07 8.05
N ARG A 116 18.94 -2.04 7.37
CA ARG A 116 18.09 -0.93 6.87
C ARG A 116 17.13 -1.36 5.76
N TYR A 117 17.62 -2.23 4.86
CA TYR A 117 16.78 -2.77 3.80
C TYR A 117 15.64 -3.64 4.35
N VAL A 118 15.95 -4.56 5.26
CA VAL A 118 14.95 -5.42 5.90
C VAL A 118 13.94 -4.58 6.69
N GLU A 119 14.40 -3.56 7.42
CA GLU A 119 13.54 -2.61 8.13
C GLU A 119 12.56 -1.92 7.19
N GLY A 120 13.06 -1.37 6.09
CA GLY A 120 12.23 -0.71 5.08
C GLY A 120 11.24 -1.65 4.42
N ALA A 121 11.70 -2.86 4.06
CA ALA A 121 10.86 -3.88 3.46
C ALA A 121 9.71 -4.31 4.40
N LEU A 122 10.00 -4.54 5.68
CA LEU A 122 8.98 -4.88 6.67
C LEU A 122 7.99 -3.74 6.89
N ALA A 123 8.47 -2.49 6.93
CA ALA A 123 7.62 -1.32 7.10
C ALA A 123 6.63 -1.10 5.94
N VAL A 124 6.92 -1.65 4.75
CA VAL A 124 6.01 -1.58 3.57
C VAL A 124 5.20 -2.87 3.42
N CYS A 125 5.85 -4.04 3.48
CA CYS A 125 5.19 -5.31 3.19
C CYS A 125 4.15 -5.70 4.25
N LEU A 126 4.47 -5.55 5.55
CA LEU A 126 3.54 -5.93 6.61
C LEU A 126 2.21 -5.16 6.55
N PRO A 127 2.20 -3.83 6.38
CA PRO A 127 0.96 -3.08 6.20
C PRO A 127 0.15 -3.50 4.98
N VAL A 128 0.80 -3.82 3.85
CA VAL A 128 0.12 -4.31 2.65
C VAL A 128 -0.59 -5.64 2.93
N PHE A 129 0.09 -6.59 3.57
CA PHE A 129 -0.54 -7.85 3.97
C PHE A 129 -1.67 -7.65 4.96
N ALA A 130 -1.47 -6.82 5.99
CA ALA A 130 -2.49 -6.52 6.97
C ALA A 130 -3.73 -5.89 6.33
N SER A 131 -3.55 -4.90 5.46
CA SER A 131 -4.63 -4.23 4.73
C SER A 131 -5.35 -5.17 3.75
N THR A 132 -4.63 -6.13 3.15
CA THR A 132 -5.27 -7.16 2.30
C THR A 132 -6.21 -8.06 3.12
N LEU A 133 -5.86 -8.35 4.37
CA LEU A 133 -6.69 -9.16 5.26
C LEU A 133 -7.97 -8.44 5.72
N THR A 134 -8.05 -7.13 5.62
CA THR A 134 -9.28 -6.37 5.96
C THR A 134 -10.33 -6.44 4.84
N ILE A 135 -9.94 -6.72 3.59
CA ILE A 135 -10.84 -6.75 2.42
C ILE A 135 -12.05 -7.67 2.63
N PRO A 136 -11.89 -8.95 3.05
CA PRO A 136 -13.04 -9.84 3.26
C PRO A 136 -14.06 -9.27 4.25
N ALA A 137 -13.59 -8.75 5.38
CA ALA A 137 -14.44 -8.19 6.41
C ALA A 137 -15.19 -6.93 5.92
N LEU A 138 -14.53 -6.10 5.12
CA LEU A 138 -15.13 -4.91 4.52
C LEU A 138 -16.19 -5.27 3.47
N LEU A 139 -15.94 -6.29 2.63
CA LEU A 139 -16.90 -6.76 1.64
C LEU A 139 -18.14 -7.36 2.31
N GLU A 140 -17.95 -8.15 3.36
CA GLU A 140 -19.06 -8.70 4.14
C GLU A 140 -19.93 -7.60 4.76
N HIS A 141 -19.30 -6.50 5.21
CA HIS A 141 -20.01 -5.35 5.78
C HIS A 141 -20.98 -4.68 4.78
N ILE A 142 -20.65 -4.65 3.49
CA ILE A 142 -21.52 -4.11 2.43
C ILE A 142 -22.46 -5.16 1.83
N GLY A 143 -22.50 -6.39 2.38
CA GLY A 143 -23.37 -7.48 1.95
C GLY A 143 -22.89 -8.24 0.70
N GLU A 144 -21.66 -7.99 0.26
CA GLU A 144 -21.02 -8.69 -0.86
C GLU A 144 -20.27 -9.91 -0.34
N LYS A 145 -20.45 -11.06 -1.00
CA LYS A 145 -19.72 -12.29 -0.65
C LYS A 145 -18.54 -12.48 -1.58
N LEU A 146 -17.43 -12.95 -1.01
CA LEU A 146 -16.33 -13.52 -1.78
C LEU A 146 -16.85 -14.81 -2.45
N SER A 147 -17.18 -14.75 -3.73
CA SER A 147 -17.56 -15.94 -4.53
C SER A 147 -16.35 -16.45 -5.30
#